data_ff553287f00ca0f7515ed9c425c7bd10
#
_entry.id   ff553287f00ca0f7515ed9c425c7bd10
#
_cell.length_a   1.000
_cell.length_b   1.000
_cell.length_c   1.000
_cell.angle_alpha   90.00
_cell.angle_beta   90.00
_cell.angle_gamma   90.00
#
_symmetry.space_group_name_H-M   'P 1'
#
loop_
_entity.id
_entity.type
_entity.pdbx_description
1 polymer ?
#
loop_
_entity_poly.entity_id
_entity_poly.type
_entity_poly.pdbx_seq_one_letter_code
_entity_poly.pdbx_strand_id
1 'polypeptide(L)' 'MNSNKQNLINKIKYRSQYRGTKEMDIFINSFVNKIISDLYFDELHQLNELINLSDEEIVGISNGKIKTDIDQNIIKLLN' A
#
# COMPACT_ATOMS: atom_id res chain seq x y z
N MET A 1 15.27 19.15 1.83
CA MET A 1 14.53 18.62 0.70
C MET A 1 14.53 17.11 0.71
N ASN A 2 13.40 16.52 0.52
CA ASN A 2 13.25 15.09 0.74
C ASN A 2 12.98 14.31 -0.55
N SER A 3 13.93 14.39 -1.48
CA SER A 3 13.80 13.74 -2.77
C SER A 3 13.61 12.22 -2.64
N ASN A 4 14.25 11.59 -1.65
CA ASN A 4 14.09 10.15 -1.42
C ASN A 4 12.66 9.79 -1.03
N LYS A 5 12.04 10.60 -0.18
CA LYS A 5 10.66 10.40 0.23
C LYS A 5 9.73 10.58 -0.97
N GLN A 6 9.95 11.64 -1.75
CA GLN A 6 9.11 11.90 -2.92
C GLN A 6 9.27 10.81 -3.97
N ASN A 7 10.48 10.32 -4.17
CA ASN A 7 10.74 9.22 -5.10
C ASN A 7 9.99 7.95 -4.67
N LEU A 8 10.00 7.67 -3.37
CA LEU A 8 9.30 6.50 -2.84
C LEU A 8 7.79 6.66 -3.02
N ILE A 9 7.26 7.85 -2.73
CA ILE A 9 5.83 8.14 -2.93
C ILE A 9 5.45 7.93 -4.39
N ASN A 10 6.24 8.44 -5.32
CA ASN A 10 5.97 8.30 -6.75
C ASN A 10 5.99 6.83 -7.17
N LYS A 11 6.93 6.07 -6.66
CA LYS A 11 7.06 4.65 -6.94
C LYS A 11 5.83 3.88 -6.44
N ILE A 12 5.38 4.19 -5.22
CA ILE A 12 4.20 3.56 -4.63
C ILE A 12 2.97 3.88 -5.48
N LYS A 13 2.78 5.14 -5.84
CA LYS A 13 1.64 5.54 -6.66
C LYS A 13 1.65 4.85 -8.01
N TYR A 14 2.81 4.75 -8.65
CA TYR A 14 2.93 4.08 -9.94
C TYR A 14 2.53 2.60 -9.82
N ARG A 15 3.07 1.92 -8.82
CA ARG A 15 2.81 0.49 -8.63
C ARG A 15 1.36 0.19 -8.24
N SER A 16 0.67 1.16 -7.66
CA SER A 16 -0.72 0.97 -7.25
C SER A 16 -1.70 1.09 -8.40
N GLN A 17 -1.26 1.53 -9.59
CA GLN A 17 -2.16 1.83 -10.72
C GLN A 17 -2.53 0.62 -11.57
N TYR A 18 -1.67 -0.38 -11.65
CA TYR A 18 -1.86 -1.49 -12.60
C TYR A 18 -1.80 -2.81 -11.86
N ARG A 19 -2.94 -3.21 -11.30
CA ARG A 19 -2.98 -4.40 -10.44
C ARG A 19 -3.48 -5.65 -11.16
N GLY A 20 -4.06 -5.52 -12.33
CA GLY A 20 -4.53 -6.67 -13.09
C GLY A 20 -6.04 -6.74 -13.22
N THR A 21 -6.78 -6.28 -12.24
CA THR A 21 -8.22 -6.14 -12.34
C THR A 21 -8.63 -4.73 -11.98
N LYS A 22 -9.76 -4.30 -12.54
CA LYS A 22 -10.29 -2.96 -12.28
C LYS A 22 -10.63 -2.78 -10.81
N GLU A 23 -11.19 -3.80 -10.20
CA GLU A 23 -11.57 -3.76 -8.79
C GLU A 23 -10.35 -3.56 -7.89
N MET A 24 -9.28 -4.28 -8.16
CA MET A 24 -8.04 -4.13 -7.38
C MET A 24 -7.37 -2.77 -7.64
N ASP A 25 -7.40 -2.29 -8.87
CA ASP A 25 -6.89 -0.95 -9.18
C ASP A 25 -7.58 0.10 -8.34
N ILE A 26 -8.92 0.06 -8.31
CA ILE A 26 -9.71 1.01 -7.54
C ILE A 26 -9.42 0.86 -6.05
N PHE A 27 -9.42 -0.36 -5.54
CA PHE A 27 -9.20 -0.64 -4.13
C PHE A 27 -7.83 -0.12 -3.66
N ILE A 28 -6.77 -0.51 -4.36
CA ILE A 28 -5.41 -0.14 -3.96
C ILE A 28 -5.15 1.35 -4.18
N ASN A 29 -5.60 1.91 -5.30
CA ASN A 29 -5.42 3.34 -5.55
C ASN A 29 -6.14 4.19 -4.50
N SER A 30 -7.36 3.83 -4.15
CA SER A 30 -8.12 4.56 -3.13
C SER A 30 -7.43 4.49 -1.79
N PHE A 31 -6.96 3.31 -1.42
CA PHE A 31 -6.25 3.10 -0.16
C PHE A 31 -4.96 3.94 -0.12
N VAL A 32 -4.14 3.83 -1.16
CA VAL A 32 -2.85 4.54 -1.21
C VAL A 32 -3.06 6.04 -1.18
N ASN A 33 -3.96 6.56 -2.01
CA ASN A 33 -4.21 8.01 -2.07
C ASN A 33 -4.75 8.56 -0.76
N LYS A 34 -5.46 7.74 0.00
CA LYS A 34 -6.03 8.15 1.27
C LYS A 34 -4.98 8.37 2.34
N ILE A 35 -3.90 7.56 2.34
CA ILE A 35 -2.97 7.55 3.46
C ILE A 35 -1.57 8.04 3.13
N ILE A 36 -1.20 8.10 1.85
CA ILE A 36 0.21 8.26 1.47
C ILE A 36 0.82 9.58 1.92
N SER A 37 0.02 10.65 1.98
CA SER A 37 0.52 11.96 2.36
C SER A 37 0.75 12.10 3.86
N ASP A 38 0.16 11.20 4.66
CA ASP A 38 0.23 11.27 6.11
C ASP A 38 1.29 10.35 6.72
N LEU A 39 1.97 9.58 5.89
CA LEU A 39 2.93 8.58 6.38
C LEU A 39 4.33 9.14 6.51
N TYR A 40 5.03 8.70 7.55
CA TYR A 40 6.45 8.93 7.69
C TYR A 40 7.23 8.02 6.75
N PHE A 41 8.52 8.29 6.60
CA PHE A 41 9.36 7.55 5.66
C PHE A 41 9.35 6.04 5.93
N ASP A 42 9.46 5.66 7.19
CA ASP A 42 9.45 4.23 7.58
C ASP A 42 8.12 3.59 7.21
N GLU A 43 7.02 4.30 7.41
CA GLU A 43 5.70 3.80 7.07
C GLU A 43 5.51 3.69 5.57
N LEU A 44 6.12 4.58 4.80
CA LEU A 44 6.10 4.50 3.35
C LEU A 44 6.79 3.23 2.85
N HIS A 45 7.88 2.82 3.49
CA HIS A 45 8.53 1.55 3.17
C HIS A 45 7.61 0.37 3.46
N GLN A 46 6.87 0.42 4.55
CA GLN A 46 5.88 -0.60 4.89
C GLN A 46 4.77 -0.66 3.85
N LEU A 47 4.28 0.49 3.45
CA LEU A 47 3.25 0.58 2.41
C LEU A 47 3.77 0.02 1.08
N ASN A 48 5.02 0.33 0.73
CA ASN A 48 5.63 -0.19 -0.48
C ASN A 48 5.72 -1.71 -0.46
N GLU A 49 6.07 -2.30 0.68
CA GLU A 49 6.09 -3.75 0.83
C GLU A 49 4.70 -4.35 0.63
N LEU A 50 3.68 -3.72 1.20
CA LEU A 50 2.31 -4.19 1.09
C LEU A 50 1.85 -4.21 -0.36
N ILE A 51 2.05 -3.12 -1.10
CA ILE A 51 1.56 -3.05 -2.48
C ILE A 51 2.36 -3.90 -3.46
N ASN A 52 3.55 -4.38 -3.05
CA ASN A 52 4.34 -5.30 -3.86
C ASN A 52 3.86 -6.75 -3.73
N LEU A 53 3.00 -7.03 -2.79
CA LEU A 53 2.41 -8.37 -2.64
C LEU A 53 1.41 -8.62 -3.77
N SER A 54 1.09 -9.89 -3.97
CA SER A 54 0.05 -10.24 -4.94
C SER A 54 -1.31 -9.76 -4.46
N ASP A 55 -2.26 -9.61 -5.39
CA ASP A 55 -3.61 -9.20 -5.04
C ASP A 55 -4.24 -10.17 -4.05
N GLU A 56 -4.00 -11.48 -4.23
CA GLU A 56 -4.53 -12.50 -3.32
C GLU A 56 -3.98 -12.34 -1.92
N GLU A 57 -2.69 -12.04 -1.79
CA GLU A 57 -2.07 -11.82 -0.50
C GLU A 57 -2.63 -10.57 0.18
N ILE A 58 -2.81 -9.49 -0.57
CA ILE A 58 -3.35 -8.24 -0.04
C ILE A 58 -4.77 -8.48 0.47
N VAL A 59 -5.60 -9.15 -0.30
CA VAL A 59 -6.97 -9.47 0.10
C VAL A 59 -6.97 -10.37 1.33
N GLY A 60 -6.08 -11.37 1.37
CA GLY A 60 -5.95 -12.26 2.52
C GLY A 60 -5.55 -11.53 3.79
N ILE A 61 -4.66 -10.57 3.68
CA ILE A 61 -4.25 -9.73 4.82
C ILE A 61 -5.42 -8.85 5.26
N SER A 62 -6.12 -8.25 4.32
CA SER A 62 -7.29 -7.41 4.59
C SER A 62 -8.38 -8.18 5.33
N ASN A 63 -8.57 -9.44 4.97
CA ASN A 63 -9.58 -10.30 5.58
C ASN A 63 -9.13 -10.95 6.88
N GLY A 64 -7.89 -10.77 7.26
CA GLY A 64 -7.33 -11.43 8.44
C GLY A 64 -6.95 -12.88 8.24
N LYS A 65 -6.98 -13.38 7.02
CA LYS A 65 -6.64 -14.77 6.71
C LYS A 65 -5.15 -15.01 6.57
N ILE A 66 -4.39 -13.97 6.21
CA ILE A 66 -2.94 -14.03 6.05
C ILE A 66 -2.31 -13.07 7.07
N LYS A 67 -1.34 -13.56 7.81
CA LYS A 67 -0.60 -12.74 8.76
C LYS A 67 0.54 -12.04 8.05
N THR A 68 0.89 -10.85 8.53
CA THR A 68 1.95 -10.05 7.94
C THR A 68 2.72 -9.32 9.04
N ASP A 69 3.99 -9.03 8.76
CA ASP A 69 4.83 -8.22 9.65
C ASP A 69 4.66 -6.72 9.38
N ILE A 70 3.88 -6.36 8.40
CA ILE A 70 3.63 -4.95 8.06
C ILE A 70 2.89 -4.29 9.22
N ASP A 71 3.21 -3.02 9.45
CA ASP A 71 2.65 -2.22 10.53
C ASP A 71 1.13 -2.35 10.58
N GLN A 72 0.61 -2.73 11.75
CA GLN A 72 -0.83 -2.93 11.93
C GLN A 72 -1.63 -1.65 11.75
N ASN A 73 -1.02 -0.49 12.01
CA ASN A 73 -1.69 0.77 11.78
C ASN A 73 -1.99 0.97 10.29
N ILE A 74 -1.10 0.50 9.42
CA ILE A 74 -1.32 0.53 7.97
C ILE A 74 -2.36 -0.50 7.58
N ILE A 75 -2.26 -1.71 8.10
CA ILE A 75 -3.18 -2.81 7.78
C ILE A 75 -4.61 -2.46 8.15
N LYS A 76 -4.82 -1.81 9.29
CA LYS A 76 -6.17 -1.39 9.71
C LYS A 76 -6.84 -0.47 8.70
N LEU A 77 -6.06 0.31 7.99
CA LEU A 77 -6.59 1.25 7.00
C LEU A 77 -7.06 0.56 5.72
N LEU A 78 -6.66 -0.71 5.51
CA LEU A 78 -7.15 -1.51 4.37
C LEU A 78 -8.62 -1.85 4.50
N ASN A 79 -9.13 -1.87 5.70
CA ASN A 79 -10.53 -2.26 5.93
C ASN A 79 -11.48 -1.07 5.87
#